data_bafc0618b9864cc94154090afb3bcf62
#
_entry.id   bafc0618b9864cc94154090afb3bcf62
#
_cell.length_a   1.000
_cell.length_b   1.000
_cell.length_c   1.000
_cell.angle_alpha   90.00
_cell.angle_beta   90.00
_cell.angle_gamma   90.00
#
_symmetry.space_group_name_H-M   'P 1'
#
loop_
_entity.id
_entity.type
_entity.pdbx_description
1 polymer ?
#
loop_
_entity_poly.entity_id
_entity_poly.type
_entity_poly.pdbx_seq_one_letter_code
_entity_poly.pdbx_strand_id
1 'polypeptide(L)'
;MKKLLLFSALATSGLVQAADAIPDVVKHFSEQQDIKIIKKLDAPGGAPAWLGQYQDMGVTLFLTPDGKHVISGYLYDDKGKNLSEGYFQKEIYAPMGREMWKNLNAAHPLKEGADSAPRKVFVFADPFCPYCKQFWSEAQPWVMAGRVQLNTLLVAFLNPNSGRNASAILNAKDPVSAWRDYELSGGKKLPKPEGETSRETVAILQKHQALMDSLGANATPAIYYLNAENELQQVVGMPDAQQLEAMFGPKP
;
A
#
# COMPACT_ATOMS: atom_id res chain seq x y z
N MET A 1 -4.00 6.59 -80.33
CA MET A 1 -4.94 6.87 -79.28
C MET A 1 -4.24 6.64 -77.94
N LYS A 2 -3.69 7.74 -77.34
CA LYS A 2 -2.97 7.72 -76.05
C LYS A 2 -3.98 8.02 -74.95
N LYS A 3 -4.24 7.07 -74.06
CA LYS A 3 -5.07 7.29 -72.82
C LYS A 3 -4.20 7.92 -71.74
N LEU A 4 -4.52 9.12 -71.34
CA LEU A 4 -3.93 9.83 -70.22
C LEU A 4 -4.66 9.38 -68.94
N LEU A 5 -3.95 8.71 -68.05
CA LEU A 5 -4.44 8.38 -66.71
C LEU A 5 -4.04 9.53 -65.74
N LEU A 6 -5.07 10.29 -65.29
CA LEU A 6 -4.90 11.21 -64.22
C LEU A 6 -4.83 10.43 -62.88
N PHE A 7 -3.68 10.48 -62.24
CA PHE A 7 -3.54 10.08 -60.81
C PHE A 7 -3.98 11.25 -59.93
N SER A 8 -5.16 11.09 -59.30
CA SER A 8 -5.61 12.01 -58.25
C SER A 8 -4.94 11.61 -56.94
N ALA A 9 -3.98 12.40 -56.47
CA ALA A 9 -3.35 12.24 -55.16
C ALA A 9 -4.31 12.77 -54.09
N LEU A 10 -4.98 11.89 -53.35
CA LEU A 10 -5.64 12.26 -52.10
C LEU A 10 -4.58 12.58 -51.05
N ALA A 11 -4.39 13.84 -50.76
CA ALA A 11 -3.65 14.29 -49.59
C ALA A 11 -4.50 14.00 -48.34
N THR A 12 -4.23 12.90 -47.66
CA THR A 12 -4.74 12.68 -46.31
C THR A 12 -3.94 13.60 -45.37
N SER A 13 -4.54 14.74 -45.04
CA SER A 13 -4.12 15.59 -43.96
C SER A 13 -4.33 14.83 -42.67
N GLY A 14 -3.27 14.09 -42.22
CA GLY A 14 -3.22 13.53 -40.88
C GLY A 14 -3.29 14.71 -39.89
N LEU A 15 -4.41 14.82 -39.17
CA LEU A 15 -4.45 15.56 -37.93
C LEU A 15 -3.46 14.91 -36.98
N VAL A 16 -2.24 15.45 -36.95
CA VAL A 16 -1.30 15.21 -35.85
C VAL A 16 -2.01 15.81 -34.63
N GLN A 17 -2.60 14.95 -33.83
CA GLN A 17 -3.06 15.28 -32.49
C GLN A 17 -1.80 15.76 -31.77
N ALA A 18 -1.66 17.07 -31.59
CA ALA A 18 -0.59 17.63 -30.77
C ALA A 18 -0.72 16.95 -29.40
N ALA A 19 0.21 16.08 -29.06
CA ALA A 19 0.32 15.56 -27.72
C ALA A 19 0.25 16.76 -26.79
N ASP A 20 -0.66 16.74 -25.81
CA ASP A 20 -0.91 17.84 -24.88
C ASP A 20 0.40 18.26 -24.18
N ALA A 21 1.14 19.16 -24.81
CA ALA A 21 2.40 19.64 -24.27
C ALA A 21 2.11 20.37 -22.95
N ILE A 22 2.83 20.01 -21.91
CA ILE A 22 2.74 20.70 -20.62
C ILE A 22 3.25 22.13 -20.84
N PRO A 23 2.48 23.18 -20.51
CA PRO A 23 2.90 24.56 -20.64
C PRO A 23 4.18 24.84 -19.85
N ASP A 24 5.08 25.65 -20.37
CA ASP A 24 6.38 25.93 -19.75
C ASP A 24 6.24 26.44 -18.29
N VAL A 25 5.24 27.27 -18.01
CA VAL A 25 5.00 27.76 -16.64
C VAL A 25 4.66 26.62 -15.68
N VAL A 26 3.88 25.63 -16.12
CA VAL A 26 3.52 24.44 -15.31
C VAL A 26 4.74 23.55 -15.14
N LYS A 27 5.50 23.32 -16.20
CA LYS A 27 6.73 22.55 -16.18
C LYS A 27 7.76 23.16 -15.23
N HIS A 28 8.02 24.47 -15.36
CA HIS A 28 8.97 25.17 -14.51
C HIS A 28 8.55 25.13 -13.04
N PHE A 29 7.26 25.36 -12.74
CA PHE A 29 6.75 25.26 -11.38
C PHE A 29 6.93 23.85 -10.82
N SER A 30 6.59 22.82 -11.59
CA SER A 30 6.69 21.42 -11.13
C SER A 30 8.14 21.02 -10.85
N GLU A 31 9.10 21.46 -11.69
CA GLU A 31 10.52 21.23 -11.49
C GLU A 31 11.05 21.94 -10.23
N GLN A 32 10.63 23.18 -9.97
CA GLN A 32 11.03 23.92 -8.77
C GLN A 32 10.48 23.35 -7.47
N GLN A 33 9.32 22.71 -7.53
CA GLN A 33 8.64 22.14 -6.37
C GLN A 33 8.85 20.62 -6.23
N ASP A 34 9.71 20.02 -7.04
CA ASP A 34 9.96 18.57 -7.10
C ASP A 34 8.66 17.75 -7.29
N ILE A 35 7.75 18.29 -8.12
CA ILE A 35 6.47 17.65 -8.45
C ILE A 35 6.62 16.89 -9.77
N LYS A 36 6.44 15.57 -9.74
CA LYS A 36 6.37 14.75 -10.94
C LYS A 36 4.97 14.88 -11.56
N ILE A 37 4.86 15.48 -12.74
CA ILE A 37 3.61 15.50 -13.51
C ILE A 37 3.27 14.08 -13.97
N ILE A 38 2.07 13.61 -13.66
CA ILE A 38 1.56 12.28 -14.04
C ILE A 38 0.73 12.37 -15.31
N LYS A 39 -0.25 13.27 -15.36
CA LYS A 39 -1.14 13.44 -16.51
C LYS A 39 -1.92 14.74 -16.48
N LYS A 40 -2.45 15.15 -17.63
CA LYS A 40 -3.46 16.20 -17.74
C LYS A 40 -4.80 15.69 -17.19
N LEU A 41 -5.57 16.57 -16.58
CA LEU A 41 -6.88 16.28 -16.02
C LEU A 41 -7.99 16.95 -16.84
N ASP A 42 -9.12 16.26 -16.97
CA ASP A 42 -10.38 16.86 -17.40
C ASP A 42 -11.08 17.49 -16.19
N ALA A 43 -10.64 18.70 -15.82
CA ALA A 43 -11.22 19.41 -14.71
C ALA A 43 -12.57 20.05 -15.09
N PRO A 44 -13.58 20.05 -14.19
CA PRO A 44 -14.83 20.74 -14.41
C PRO A 44 -14.61 22.22 -14.76
N GLY A 45 -15.47 22.77 -15.63
CA GLY A 45 -15.35 24.15 -16.08
C GLY A 45 -14.27 24.41 -17.12
N GLY A 46 -13.59 23.35 -17.62
CA GLY A 46 -12.61 23.46 -18.70
C GLY A 46 -11.29 24.12 -18.29
N ALA A 47 -11.02 24.30 -17.00
CA ALA A 47 -9.75 24.83 -16.52
C ALA A 47 -8.60 23.84 -16.85
N PRO A 48 -7.53 24.29 -17.52
CA PRO A 48 -6.39 23.41 -17.76
C PRO A 48 -5.77 22.98 -16.43
N ALA A 49 -5.72 21.66 -16.21
CA ALA A 49 -5.26 21.08 -14.95
C ALA A 49 -4.37 19.86 -15.18
N TRP A 50 -3.51 19.60 -14.22
CA TRP A 50 -2.61 18.43 -14.20
C TRP A 50 -2.61 17.77 -12.84
N LEU A 51 -2.54 16.44 -12.85
CA LEU A 51 -2.20 15.64 -11.71
C LEU A 51 -0.68 15.54 -11.62
N GLY A 52 -0.17 15.87 -10.48
CA GLY A 52 1.23 15.66 -10.10
C GLY A 52 1.34 14.84 -8.83
N GLN A 53 2.54 14.42 -8.53
CA GLN A 53 2.92 13.72 -7.30
C GLN A 53 4.16 14.37 -6.71
N TYR A 54 4.09 14.72 -5.44
CA TYR A 54 5.21 15.14 -4.61
C TYR A 54 5.43 14.07 -3.54
N GLN A 55 6.57 13.37 -3.59
CA GLN A 55 6.78 12.17 -2.78
C GLN A 55 5.62 11.18 -2.95
N ASP A 56 4.89 10.86 -1.85
CA ASP A 56 3.74 9.94 -1.86
C ASP A 56 2.40 10.69 -1.91
N MET A 57 2.40 12.01 -2.03
CA MET A 57 1.19 12.84 -2.01
C MET A 57 0.76 13.26 -3.41
N GLY A 58 -0.55 13.17 -3.67
CA GLY A 58 -1.16 13.74 -4.86
C GLY A 58 -1.22 15.27 -4.79
N VAL A 59 -0.94 15.91 -5.92
CA VAL A 59 -1.02 17.37 -6.09
C VAL A 59 -1.80 17.67 -7.35
N THR A 60 -2.77 18.61 -7.31
CA THR A 60 -3.39 19.16 -8.51
C THR A 60 -2.87 20.54 -8.82
N LEU A 61 -2.52 20.76 -10.08
CA LEU A 61 -2.01 22.02 -10.61
C LEU A 61 -3.02 22.57 -11.61
N PHE A 62 -3.35 23.84 -11.51
CA PHE A 62 -4.27 24.55 -12.40
C PHE A 62 -3.54 25.73 -13.05
N LEU A 63 -3.75 25.90 -14.36
CA LEU A 63 -3.24 27.06 -15.07
C LEU A 63 -4.32 28.16 -15.08
N THR A 64 -3.91 29.38 -14.74
CA THR A 64 -4.80 30.55 -14.84
C THR A 64 -5.18 30.84 -16.29
N PRO A 65 -6.33 31.51 -16.56
CA PRO A 65 -6.78 31.80 -17.91
C PRO A 65 -5.82 32.64 -18.74
N ASP A 66 -4.98 33.46 -18.11
CA ASP A 66 -3.95 34.25 -18.76
C ASP A 66 -2.70 33.42 -19.18
N GLY A 67 -2.66 32.14 -18.77
CA GLY A 67 -1.56 31.22 -19.09
C GLY A 67 -0.23 31.53 -18.39
N LYS A 68 -0.23 32.42 -17.39
CA LYS A 68 1.01 32.92 -16.78
C LYS A 68 1.25 32.46 -15.34
N HIS A 69 0.23 31.93 -14.66
CA HIS A 69 0.32 31.54 -13.26
C HIS A 69 -0.16 30.12 -13.03
N VAL A 70 0.43 29.44 -12.05
CA VAL A 70 0.03 28.11 -11.61
C VAL A 70 -0.58 28.21 -10.21
N ILE A 71 -1.73 27.58 -10.02
CA ILE A 71 -2.36 27.38 -8.72
C ILE A 71 -2.16 25.93 -8.33
N SER A 72 -1.57 25.66 -7.17
CA SER A 72 -1.52 24.33 -6.56
C SER A 72 -2.55 24.23 -5.45
N GLY A 73 -3.39 23.19 -5.47
CA GLY A 73 -4.43 23.04 -4.45
C GLY A 73 -5.46 21.97 -4.79
N TYR A 74 -6.61 22.03 -4.11
CA TYR A 74 -7.70 21.08 -4.29
C TYR A 74 -8.86 21.72 -5.03
N LEU A 75 -9.52 20.93 -5.88
CA LEU A 75 -10.76 21.29 -6.56
C LEU A 75 -11.95 20.76 -5.77
N TYR A 76 -12.90 21.63 -5.46
CA TYR A 76 -14.15 21.27 -4.78
C TYR A 76 -15.35 21.58 -5.68
N ASP A 77 -16.40 20.78 -5.56
CA ASP A 77 -17.69 21.09 -6.20
C ASP A 77 -18.50 22.10 -5.36
N ASP A 78 -19.70 22.44 -5.87
CA ASP A 78 -20.64 23.36 -5.22
C ASP A 78 -21.24 22.83 -3.90
N LYS A 79 -21.03 21.55 -3.60
CA LYS A 79 -21.44 20.88 -2.35
C LYS A 79 -20.27 20.70 -1.38
N GLY A 80 -19.09 21.19 -1.73
CA GLY A 80 -17.89 21.07 -0.90
C GLY A 80 -17.19 19.70 -0.99
N LYS A 81 -17.54 18.86 -1.97
CA LYS A 81 -16.86 17.60 -2.20
C LYS A 81 -15.51 17.84 -2.87
N ASN A 82 -14.44 17.26 -2.30
CA ASN A 82 -13.10 17.30 -2.89
C ASN A 82 -13.05 16.40 -4.15
N LEU A 83 -12.96 17.01 -5.33
CA LEU A 83 -12.85 16.29 -6.60
C LEU A 83 -11.41 15.84 -6.87
N SER A 84 -10.42 16.54 -6.34
CA SER A 84 -9.00 16.16 -6.47
C SER A 84 -8.71 14.81 -5.85
N GLU A 85 -9.38 14.47 -4.74
CA GLU A 85 -9.21 13.19 -4.03
C GLU A 85 -9.49 11.98 -4.92
N GLY A 86 -10.53 12.07 -5.79
CA GLY A 86 -10.85 11.00 -6.72
C GLY A 86 -9.72 10.74 -7.74
N TYR A 87 -9.00 11.77 -8.17
CA TYR A 87 -7.83 11.61 -9.03
C TYR A 87 -6.66 11.01 -8.28
N PHE A 88 -6.40 11.46 -7.04
CA PHE A 88 -5.33 10.93 -6.20
C PHE A 88 -5.53 9.45 -5.90
N GLN A 89 -6.75 9.11 -5.47
CA GLN A 89 -7.09 7.72 -5.16
C GLN A 89 -6.89 6.80 -6.36
N LYS A 90 -7.41 7.20 -7.52
CA LYS A 90 -7.36 6.37 -8.74
C LYS A 90 -5.96 6.21 -9.31
N GLU A 91 -5.21 7.30 -9.41
CA GLU A 91 -4.00 7.36 -10.23
C GLU A 91 -2.71 7.24 -9.41
N ILE A 92 -2.77 7.48 -8.08
CA ILE A 92 -1.62 7.45 -7.19
C ILE A 92 -1.81 6.38 -6.11
N TYR A 93 -2.81 6.56 -5.22
CA TYR A 93 -2.89 5.74 -4.01
C TYR A 93 -3.29 4.29 -4.28
N ALA A 94 -4.25 4.04 -5.18
CA ALA A 94 -4.62 2.68 -5.52
C ALA A 94 -3.50 1.89 -6.24
N PRO A 95 -2.74 2.46 -7.21
CA PRO A 95 -1.54 1.83 -7.74
C PRO A 95 -0.46 1.55 -6.69
N MET A 96 -0.16 2.52 -5.82
CA MET A 96 0.79 2.34 -4.72
C MET A 96 0.33 1.24 -3.76
N GLY A 97 -0.93 1.25 -3.35
CA GLY A 97 -1.51 0.23 -2.49
C GLY A 97 -1.43 -1.18 -3.08
N ARG A 98 -1.64 -1.32 -4.39
CA ARG A 98 -1.46 -2.63 -5.08
C ARG A 98 -0.02 -3.12 -5.04
N GLU A 99 0.95 -2.25 -5.23
CA GLU A 99 2.37 -2.64 -5.16
C GLU A 99 2.77 -2.97 -3.72
N MET A 100 2.32 -2.19 -2.73
CA MET A 100 2.51 -2.48 -1.31
C MET A 100 1.90 -3.83 -0.93
N TRP A 101 0.69 -4.13 -1.38
CA TRP A 101 0.03 -5.41 -1.16
C TRP A 101 0.79 -6.59 -1.77
N LYS A 102 1.35 -6.41 -2.96
CA LYS A 102 2.19 -7.40 -3.61
C LYS A 102 3.47 -7.66 -2.79
N ASN A 103 4.11 -6.61 -2.27
CA ASN A 103 5.30 -6.72 -1.44
C ASN A 103 5.02 -7.43 -0.13
N LEU A 104 3.88 -7.15 0.54
CA LEU A 104 3.43 -7.88 1.73
C LEU A 104 3.26 -9.39 1.45
N ASN A 105 2.63 -9.74 0.34
CA ASN A 105 2.46 -11.15 -0.06
C ASN A 105 3.79 -11.86 -0.35
N ALA A 106 4.79 -11.15 -0.86
CA ALA A 106 6.11 -11.69 -1.21
C ALA A 106 7.09 -11.75 -0.02
N ALA A 107 6.73 -11.20 1.14
CA ALA A 107 7.63 -11.04 2.27
C ALA A 107 7.78 -12.30 3.16
N HIS A 108 7.28 -13.47 2.74
CA HIS A 108 7.34 -14.73 3.48
C HIS A 108 6.73 -14.66 4.90
N PRO A 109 5.47 -14.23 5.05
CA PRO A 109 4.81 -14.16 6.34
C PRO A 109 4.54 -15.54 6.94
N LEU A 110 4.41 -15.61 8.25
CA LEU A 110 3.82 -16.74 8.96
C LEU A 110 2.31 -16.73 8.71
N LYS A 111 1.80 -17.74 8.00
CA LYS A 111 0.41 -17.81 7.54
C LYS A 111 -0.42 -18.69 8.47
N GLU A 112 -1.37 -18.11 9.18
CA GLU A 112 -2.36 -18.84 9.99
C GLU A 112 -3.73 -18.74 9.36
N GLY A 113 -4.46 -19.86 9.34
CA GLY A 113 -5.75 -19.99 8.67
C GLY A 113 -5.66 -20.61 7.28
N ALA A 114 -6.80 -20.75 6.61
CA ALA A 114 -6.90 -21.40 5.33
C ALA A 114 -6.37 -20.51 4.18
N ASP A 115 -5.66 -21.10 3.22
CA ASP A 115 -5.22 -20.39 2.02
C ASP A 115 -6.40 -19.86 1.18
N SER A 116 -7.56 -20.57 1.28
CA SER A 116 -8.81 -20.19 0.62
C SER A 116 -9.63 -19.15 1.39
N ALA A 117 -9.14 -18.65 2.53
CA ALA A 117 -9.88 -17.65 3.31
C ALA A 117 -10.15 -16.40 2.44
N PRO A 118 -11.39 -15.89 2.46
CA PRO A 118 -11.78 -14.77 1.60
C PRO A 118 -11.08 -13.45 1.95
N ARG A 119 -10.53 -13.34 3.15
CA ARG A 119 -9.84 -12.15 3.63
C ARG A 119 -8.41 -12.50 4.05
N LYS A 120 -7.47 -11.67 3.62
CA LYS A 120 -6.07 -11.73 4.06
C LYS A 120 -5.76 -10.49 4.87
N VAL A 121 -5.13 -10.68 6.01
CA VAL A 121 -4.68 -9.59 6.88
C VAL A 121 -3.21 -9.80 7.17
N PHE A 122 -2.39 -8.78 6.93
CA PHE A 122 -0.98 -8.77 7.26
C PHE A 122 -0.76 -7.97 8.54
N VAL A 123 0.14 -8.44 9.39
CA VAL A 123 0.49 -7.77 10.63
C VAL A 123 1.99 -7.83 10.87
N PHE A 124 2.62 -6.68 11.06
CA PHE A 124 3.96 -6.62 11.63
C PHE A 124 3.85 -6.73 13.14
N ALA A 125 4.53 -7.71 13.71
CA ALA A 125 4.45 -8.02 15.13
C ALA A 125 5.84 -8.23 15.74
N ASP A 126 6.08 -7.61 16.89
CA ASP A 126 7.28 -7.88 17.71
C ASP A 126 6.92 -8.89 18.79
N PRO A 127 7.74 -9.92 19.05
CA PRO A 127 7.48 -10.93 20.08
C PRO A 127 7.21 -10.38 21.49
N PHE A 128 7.71 -9.19 21.81
CA PHE A 128 7.49 -8.54 23.10
C PHE A 128 6.33 -7.53 23.11
N CYS A 129 5.62 -7.37 21.99
CA CYS A 129 4.52 -6.43 21.89
C CYS A 129 3.24 -6.98 22.57
N PRO A 130 2.74 -6.38 23.66
CA PRO A 130 1.54 -6.84 24.34
C PRO A 130 0.28 -6.66 23.48
N TYR A 131 0.22 -5.58 22.70
CA TYR A 131 -0.90 -5.31 21.78
C TYR A 131 -0.90 -6.25 20.58
N CYS A 132 0.26 -6.77 20.16
CA CYS A 132 0.32 -7.79 19.12
C CYS A 132 -0.30 -9.10 19.61
N LYS A 133 -0.02 -9.51 20.84
CA LYS A 133 -0.64 -10.67 21.47
C LYS A 133 -2.15 -10.53 21.60
N GLN A 134 -2.60 -9.35 22.03
CA GLN A 134 -4.02 -9.06 22.13
C GLN A 134 -4.69 -9.14 20.75
N PHE A 135 -4.14 -8.47 19.73
CA PHE A 135 -4.65 -8.50 18.36
C PHE A 135 -4.69 -9.93 17.82
N TRP A 136 -3.60 -10.69 17.99
CA TRP A 136 -3.53 -12.10 17.57
C TRP A 136 -4.67 -12.92 18.20
N SER A 137 -4.86 -12.77 19.52
CA SER A 137 -5.91 -13.50 20.27
C SER A 137 -7.31 -13.12 19.79
N GLU A 138 -7.57 -11.82 19.54
CA GLU A 138 -8.86 -11.36 19.05
C GLU A 138 -9.16 -11.82 17.62
N ALA A 139 -8.14 -12.00 16.77
CA ALA A 139 -8.29 -12.48 15.40
C ALA A 139 -8.66 -13.99 15.31
N GLN A 140 -8.33 -14.79 16.32
CA GLN A 140 -8.45 -16.25 16.27
C GLN A 140 -9.85 -16.78 15.93
N PRO A 141 -10.98 -16.21 16.39
CA PRO A 141 -12.31 -16.69 16.00
C PRO A 141 -12.53 -16.70 14.49
N TRP A 142 -12.07 -15.67 13.77
CA TRP A 142 -12.19 -15.60 12.30
C TRP A 142 -11.19 -16.50 11.58
N VAL A 143 -9.98 -16.66 12.12
CA VAL A 143 -8.95 -17.56 11.59
C VAL A 143 -9.43 -19.02 11.70
N MET A 144 -9.92 -19.43 12.87
CA MET A 144 -10.47 -20.78 13.09
C MET A 144 -11.72 -21.06 12.28
N ALA A 145 -12.55 -20.05 12.03
CA ALA A 145 -13.73 -20.18 11.17
C ALA A 145 -13.39 -20.20 9.66
N GLY A 146 -12.10 -20.13 9.28
CA GLY A 146 -11.65 -20.10 7.88
C GLY A 146 -12.04 -18.83 7.12
N ARG A 147 -12.40 -17.76 7.82
CA ARG A 147 -12.82 -16.49 7.20
C ARG A 147 -11.68 -15.53 6.94
N VAL A 148 -10.59 -15.68 7.68
CA VAL A 148 -9.39 -14.84 7.61
C VAL A 148 -8.14 -15.70 7.55
N GLN A 149 -7.21 -15.35 6.68
CA GLN A 149 -5.82 -15.76 6.77
C GLN A 149 -5.02 -14.63 7.40
N LEU A 150 -4.49 -14.89 8.59
CA LEU A 150 -3.60 -13.96 9.30
C LEU A 150 -2.15 -14.22 8.89
N ASN A 151 -1.50 -13.20 8.35
CA ASN A 151 -0.15 -13.25 7.80
C ASN A 151 0.78 -12.40 8.67
N THR A 152 1.54 -13.03 9.56
CA THR A 152 2.41 -12.33 10.52
C THR A 152 3.82 -12.16 9.97
N LEU A 153 4.30 -10.92 9.96
CA LEU A 153 5.66 -10.51 9.62
C LEU A 153 6.38 -10.11 10.91
N LEU A 154 7.31 -10.96 11.39
CA LEU A 154 8.02 -10.67 12.63
C LEU A 154 9.04 -9.55 12.42
N VAL A 155 9.02 -8.57 13.33
CA VAL A 155 9.99 -7.48 13.47
C VAL A 155 10.62 -7.49 14.86
N ALA A 156 11.67 -6.71 15.10
CA ALA A 156 12.47 -6.89 16.29
C ALA A 156 13.12 -5.59 16.78
N PHE A 157 12.32 -4.70 17.40
CA PHE A 157 12.84 -3.40 17.86
C PHE A 157 12.34 -2.97 19.25
N LEU A 158 11.35 -3.65 19.83
CA LEU A 158 10.77 -3.22 21.12
C LEU A 158 11.61 -3.62 22.34
N ASN A 159 12.38 -4.71 22.23
CA ASN A 159 13.17 -5.25 23.33
C ASN A 159 14.52 -5.76 22.82
N PRO A 160 15.61 -5.67 23.59
CA PRO A 160 16.90 -6.23 23.20
C PRO A 160 16.87 -7.73 22.83
N ASN A 161 15.90 -8.48 23.36
CA ASN A 161 15.68 -9.89 23.04
C ASN A 161 14.72 -10.15 21.89
N SER A 162 14.08 -9.11 21.29
CA SER A 162 13.11 -9.28 20.20
C SER A 162 13.70 -10.06 19.03
N GLY A 163 14.91 -9.71 18.61
CA GLY A 163 15.61 -10.39 17.51
C GLY A 163 15.90 -11.87 17.83
N ARG A 164 16.29 -12.18 19.06
CA ARG A 164 16.51 -13.57 19.49
C ARG A 164 15.21 -14.39 19.46
N ASN A 165 14.12 -13.84 20.00
CA ASN A 165 12.84 -14.55 20.04
C ASN A 165 12.24 -14.71 18.65
N ALA A 166 12.25 -13.66 17.83
CA ALA A 166 11.78 -13.73 16.44
C ALA A 166 12.59 -14.75 15.62
N SER A 167 13.94 -14.77 15.80
CA SER A 167 14.81 -15.73 15.13
C SER A 167 14.54 -17.17 15.58
N ALA A 168 14.31 -17.40 16.88
CA ALA A 168 13.98 -18.74 17.37
C ALA A 168 12.67 -19.26 16.78
N ILE A 169 11.67 -18.39 16.62
CA ILE A 169 10.39 -18.74 16.00
C ILE A 169 10.59 -19.03 14.50
N LEU A 170 11.27 -18.16 13.76
CA LEU A 170 11.48 -18.32 12.31
C LEU A 170 12.37 -19.52 11.97
N ASN A 171 13.30 -19.90 12.83
CA ASN A 171 14.18 -21.08 12.65
C ASN A 171 13.55 -22.40 13.12
N ALA A 172 12.37 -22.38 13.73
CA ALA A 172 11.70 -23.60 14.15
C ALA A 172 11.36 -24.48 12.94
N LYS A 173 11.31 -25.80 13.12
CA LYS A 173 10.88 -26.74 12.08
C LYS A 173 9.51 -26.40 11.48
N ASP A 174 8.62 -25.88 12.29
CA ASP A 174 7.32 -25.31 11.91
C ASP A 174 7.18 -23.92 12.53
N PRO A 175 7.59 -22.85 11.83
CA PRO A 175 7.56 -21.49 12.36
C PRO A 175 6.15 -21.00 12.69
N VAL A 176 5.13 -21.45 11.94
CA VAL A 176 3.73 -21.05 12.17
C VAL A 176 3.23 -21.63 13.49
N SER A 177 3.44 -22.92 13.72
CA SER A 177 3.10 -23.55 15.01
C SER A 177 3.91 -22.97 16.16
N ALA A 178 5.19 -22.66 15.95
CA ALA A 178 6.05 -22.03 16.96
C ALA A 178 5.54 -20.63 17.37
N TRP A 179 5.12 -19.82 16.40
CA TRP A 179 4.49 -18.52 16.65
C TRP A 179 3.19 -18.66 17.44
N ARG A 180 2.29 -19.55 17.00
CA ARG A 180 1.02 -19.83 17.68
C ARG A 180 1.22 -20.26 19.13
N ASP A 181 2.13 -21.18 19.37
CA ASP A 181 2.47 -21.67 20.72
C ASP A 181 3.05 -20.55 21.60
N TYR A 182 3.87 -19.69 21.01
CA TYR A 182 4.43 -18.52 21.68
C TYR A 182 3.32 -17.54 22.10
N GLU A 183 2.39 -17.23 21.20
CA GLU A 183 1.26 -16.34 21.48
C GLU A 183 0.28 -16.95 22.51
N LEU A 184 -0.11 -18.22 22.35
CA LEU A 184 -0.98 -18.94 23.30
C LEU A 184 -0.39 -19.01 24.71
N SER A 185 0.92 -19.11 24.84
CA SER A 185 1.60 -19.15 26.13
C SER A 185 1.81 -17.77 26.78
N GLY A 186 1.36 -16.71 26.13
CA GLY A 186 1.65 -15.34 26.56
C GLY A 186 3.14 -14.98 26.43
N GLY A 187 3.84 -15.55 25.45
CA GLY A 187 5.25 -15.31 25.20
C GLY A 187 6.21 -16.17 26.02
N LYS A 188 5.74 -17.21 26.71
CA LYS A 188 6.55 -18.05 27.58
C LYS A 188 7.16 -19.27 26.88
N LYS A 189 6.44 -19.83 25.88
CA LYS A 189 6.86 -21.01 25.15
C LYS A 189 7.67 -20.62 23.91
N LEU A 190 8.95 -20.38 24.09
CA LEU A 190 9.88 -20.14 22.99
C LEU A 190 10.44 -21.47 22.48
N PRO A 191 10.49 -21.73 21.16
CA PRO A 191 11.12 -22.92 20.63
C PRO A 191 12.61 -22.94 21.01
N LYS A 192 13.13 -24.14 21.28
CA LYS A 192 14.57 -24.30 21.51
C LYS A 192 15.30 -23.93 20.23
N PRO A 193 16.37 -23.09 20.30
CA PRO A 193 17.14 -22.80 19.10
C PRO A 193 17.73 -24.09 18.52
N GLU A 194 17.45 -24.38 17.26
CA GLU A 194 18.13 -25.43 16.51
C GLU A 194 19.42 -24.85 15.91
N GLY A 195 20.46 -24.67 16.72
CA GLY A 195 21.74 -24.10 16.30
C GLY A 195 21.82 -22.57 16.38
N GLU A 196 22.80 -22.00 15.69
CA GLU A 196 22.98 -20.54 15.58
C GLU A 196 21.91 -19.93 14.65
N THR A 197 21.55 -18.67 14.94
CA THR A 197 20.63 -17.90 14.06
C THR A 197 21.21 -17.85 12.63
N SER A 198 20.48 -18.40 11.66
CA SER A 198 20.95 -18.43 10.28
C SER A 198 21.02 -17.02 9.69
N ARG A 199 21.97 -16.81 8.76
CA ARG A 199 22.06 -15.55 8.01
C ARG A 199 20.76 -15.27 7.25
N GLU A 200 20.07 -16.30 6.81
CA GLU A 200 18.77 -16.21 6.12
C GLU A 200 17.70 -15.62 7.03
N THR A 201 17.61 -16.08 8.28
CA THR A 201 16.63 -15.54 9.25
C THR A 201 16.91 -14.08 9.60
N VAL A 202 18.18 -13.70 9.74
CA VAL A 202 18.56 -12.30 9.93
C VAL A 202 18.12 -11.46 8.74
N ALA A 203 18.35 -11.95 7.51
CA ALA A 203 17.94 -11.27 6.29
C ALA A 203 16.41 -11.14 6.18
N ILE A 204 15.65 -12.14 6.62
CA ILE A 204 14.18 -12.08 6.68
C ILE A 204 13.73 -10.96 7.63
N LEU A 205 14.25 -10.91 8.85
CA LEU A 205 13.91 -9.87 9.82
C LEU A 205 14.26 -8.46 9.32
N GLN A 206 15.43 -8.30 8.67
CA GLN A 206 15.82 -7.04 8.06
C GLN A 206 14.87 -6.63 6.93
N LYS A 207 14.44 -7.57 6.08
CA LYS A 207 13.47 -7.31 5.02
C LYS A 207 12.09 -6.93 5.59
N HIS A 208 11.63 -7.60 6.65
CA HIS A 208 10.38 -7.25 7.30
C HIS A 208 10.44 -5.83 7.88
N GLN A 209 11.54 -5.48 8.57
CA GLN A 209 11.73 -4.15 9.11
C GLN A 209 11.74 -3.09 7.99
N ALA A 210 12.53 -3.30 6.95
CA ALA A 210 12.61 -2.37 5.81
C ALA A 210 11.25 -2.21 5.10
N LEU A 211 10.47 -3.31 4.98
CA LEU A 211 9.12 -3.24 4.42
C LEU A 211 8.19 -2.45 5.34
N MET A 212 8.20 -2.69 6.65
CA MET A 212 7.42 -1.93 7.63
C MET A 212 7.72 -0.44 7.55
N ASP A 213 9.01 -0.07 7.50
CA ASP A 213 9.47 1.31 7.39
C ASP A 213 8.99 1.95 6.06
N SER A 214 9.09 1.23 4.94
CA SER A 214 8.64 1.70 3.62
C SER A 214 7.13 1.91 3.54
N LEU A 215 6.37 1.23 4.39
CA LEU A 215 4.92 1.38 4.54
C LEU A 215 4.54 2.49 5.55
N GLY A 216 5.53 3.23 6.06
CA GLY A 216 5.32 4.35 6.98
C GLY A 216 4.91 3.95 8.39
N ALA A 217 5.06 2.67 8.78
CA ALA A 217 4.73 2.21 10.12
C ALA A 217 5.95 2.25 11.03
N ASN A 218 5.77 2.74 12.25
CA ASN A 218 6.84 2.89 13.26
C ASN A 218 6.46 2.28 14.62
N ALA A 219 5.34 1.57 14.70
CA ALA A 219 4.87 0.89 15.92
C ALA A 219 4.17 -0.42 15.57
N THR A 220 4.08 -1.33 16.53
CA THR A 220 3.39 -2.62 16.40
C THR A 220 2.20 -2.76 17.36
N PRO A 221 1.15 -3.47 16.94
CA PRO A 221 0.96 -4.09 15.63
C PRO A 221 0.78 -3.04 14.53
N ALA A 222 1.36 -3.26 13.34
CA ALA A 222 1.02 -2.51 12.14
C ALA A 222 0.29 -3.45 11.19
N ILE A 223 -0.96 -3.14 10.89
CA ILE A 223 -1.91 -4.05 10.29
C ILE A 223 -2.33 -3.51 8.92
N TYR A 224 -2.37 -4.41 7.93
CA TYR A 224 -2.72 -4.08 6.55
C TYR A 224 -3.74 -5.07 6.00
N TYR A 225 -4.78 -4.55 5.36
CA TYR A 225 -5.83 -5.34 4.74
C TYR A 225 -6.43 -4.61 3.53
N LEU A 226 -7.20 -5.30 2.71
CA LEU A 226 -7.96 -4.68 1.63
C LEU A 226 -9.40 -4.46 2.09
N ASN A 227 -9.93 -3.24 1.85
CA ASN A 227 -11.35 -2.95 2.05
C ASN A 227 -12.23 -3.58 0.95
N ALA A 228 -13.53 -3.29 0.96
CA ALA A 228 -14.49 -3.83 -0.01
C ALA A 228 -14.21 -3.36 -1.46
N GLU A 229 -13.58 -2.20 -1.61
CA GLU A 229 -13.16 -1.59 -2.87
C GLU A 229 -11.79 -2.10 -3.36
N ASN A 230 -11.17 -3.07 -2.66
CA ASN A 230 -9.81 -3.57 -2.87
C ASN A 230 -8.72 -2.48 -2.73
N GLU A 231 -8.95 -1.52 -1.87
CA GLU A 231 -7.97 -0.51 -1.51
C GLU A 231 -7.23 -0.91 -0.24
N LEU A 232 -5.91 -0.69 -0.22
CA LEU A 232 -5.08 -0.99 0.93
C LEU A 232 -5.42 -0.06 2.10
N GLN A 233 -5.71 -0.67 3.24
CA GLN A 233 -5.93 0.01 4.51
C GLN A 233 -4.81 -0.30 5.47
N GLN A 234 -4.48 0.68 6.33
CA GLN A 234 -3.50 0.55 7.41
C GLN A 234 -4.13 0.90 8.75
N VAL A 235 -3.85 0.09 9.76
CA VAL A 235 -4.13 0.40 11.17
C VAL A 235 -2.84 0.19 11.97
N VAL A 236 -2.40 1.19 12.70
CA VAL A 236 -1.23 1.11 13.59
C VAL A 236 -1.70 1.14 15.04
N GLY A 237 -1.27 0.19 15.82
CA GLY A 237 -1.75 -0.06 17.18
C GLY A 237 -2.93 -1.03 17.23
N MET A 238 -3.55 -1.14 18.41
CA MET A 238 -4.70 -2.04 18.61
C MET A 238 -5.95 -1.45 17.93
N PRO A 239 -6.58 -2.20 16.99
CA PRO A 239 -7.82 -1.74 16.35
C PRO A 239 -8.99 -1.68 17.35
N ASP A 240 -9.91 -0.76 17.12
CA ASP A 240 -11.19 -0.75 17.80
C ASP A 240 -12.17 -1.79 17.20
N ALA A 241 -13.36 -1.93 17.78
CA ALA A 241 -14.35 -2.91 17.34
C ALA A 241 -14.84 -2.66 15.90
N GLN A 242 -14.97 -1.39 15.48
CA GLN A 242 -15.39 -1.04 14.12
C GLN A 242 -14.29 -1.37 13.10
N GLN A 243 -13.04 -1.10 13.43
CA GLN A 243 -11.89 -1.44 12.61
C GLN A 243 -11.72 -2.97 12.48
N LEU A 244 -11.92 -3.73 13.57
CA LEU A 244 -11.91 -5.20 13.54
C LEU A 244 -13.02 -5.76 12.62
N GLU A 245 -14.23 -5.21 12.68
CA GLU A 245 -15.33 -5.62 11.81
C GLU A 245 -15.06 -5.27 10.34
N ALA A 246 -14.53 -4.08 10.06
CA ALA A 246 -14.13 -3.68 8.70
C ALA A 246 -13.06 -4.63 8.13
N MET A 247 -12.11 -5.03 8.95
CA MET A 247 -10.97 -5.88 8.61
C MET A 247 -11.37 -7.35 8.44
N PHE A 248 -12.09 -7.91 9.39
CA PHE A 248 -12.39 -9.34 9.48
C PHE A 248 -13.80 -9.72 9.02
N GLY A 249 -14.71 -8.74 8.92
CA GLY A 249 -16.14 -8.96 8.77
C GLY A 249 -16.84 -9.28 10.10
N PRO A 250 -18.15 -9.58 10.07
CA PRO A 250 -18.91 -9.88 11.27
C PRO A 250 -18.31 -11.08 12.03
N LYS A 251 -18.37 -10.99 13.34
CA LYS A 251 -17.85 -12.06 14.22
C LYS A 251 -18.56 -13.39 13.94
N PRO A 252 -17.80 -14.49 13.78
CA PRO A 252 -18.39 -15.82 13.52
C PRO A 252 -19.17 -16.35 14.71
#